data_365b1177230962ceab59cebb2f6f510d
#
_entry.id   365b1177230962ceab59cebb2f6f510d
#
_cell.length_a   1.000
_cell.length_b   1.000
_cell.length_c   1.000
_cell.angle_alpha   90.00
_cell.angle_beta   90.00
_cell.angle_gamma   90.00
#
_symmetry.space_group_name_H-M   'P 1'
#
loop_
_entity.id
_entity.type
_entity.pdbx_description
1 polymer ?
#
loop_
_entity_poly.entity_id
_entity_poly.type
_entity_poly.pdbx_seq_one_letter_code
_entity_poly.pdbx_strand_id
1 'polypeptide(L)'
;MASNFSFDVVSDFDRQEMVNAVDQTVREITTRYDLKDTKTTVELGEEAITVNTDSEFTLDAIHTILRTKAAKRNLSQKIFEYGKIESASGNRVRQEIKLKKGISQDISKQITKLIRDEFKKAQASIQGDAVRVSSKSKDELQEIIQRLKQEDYPVALQFNNFR
;
A
#
# COMPACT_ATOMS: atom_id res chain seq x y z
N MET A 1 -26.13 5.06 29.27
CA MET A 1 -24.81 4.68 28.72
C MET A 1 -24.27 5.78 27.83
N ALA A 2 -23.06 6.16 28.07
CA ALA A 2 -22.43 7.15 27.21
C ALA A 2 -22.17 6.53 25.81
N SER A 3 -22.51 7.28 24.78
CA SER A 3 -22.19 6.87 23.42
C SER A 3 -20.69 6.94 23.18
N ASN A 4 -20.15 5.91 22.56
CA ASN A 4 -18.76 5.93 22.12
C ASN A 4 -18.71 6.27 20.63
N PHE A 5 -17.67 6.98 20.26
CA PHE A 5 -17.33 7.20 18.87
C PHE A 5 -16.23 6.21 18.48
N SER A 6 -16.19 5.82 17.23
CA SER A 6 -15.19 4.85 16.79
C SER A 6 -14.80 5.08 15.34
N PHE A 7 -13.65 4.51 14.96
CA PHE A 7 -13.23 4.37 13.56
C PHE A 7 -12.39 3.11 13.43
N ASP A 8 -12.19 2.70 12.20
CA ASP A 8 -11.34 1.56 11.89
C ASP A 8 -10.05 2.04 11.21
N VAL A 9 -8.92 1.49 11.64
CA VAL A 9 -7.64 1.63 10.98
C VAL A 9 -7.48 0.44 10.04
N VAL A 10 -7.32 0.72 8.76
CA VAL A 10 -7.21 -0.31 7.72
C VAL A 10 -6.02 -0.02 6.82
N SER A 11 -5.60 -1.02 6.06
CA SER A 11 -4.63 -0.84 4.98
C SER A 11 -5.19 -1.49 3.73
N ASP A 12 -5.60 -0.66 2.79
CA ASP A 12 -6.26 -1.12 1.57
C ASP A 12 -5.93 -0.13 0.44
N PHE A 13 -6.35 -0.43 -0.76
CA PHE A 13 -6.21 0.47 -1.89
C PHE A 13 -7.37 0.25 -2.85
N ASP A 14 -7.66 1.28 -3.65
CA ASP A 14 -8.68 1.20 -4.68
C ASP A 14 -8.15 0.37 -5.86
N ARG A 15 -8.75 -0.78 -6.08
CA ARG A 15 -8.33 -1.71 -7.14
C ARG A 15 -8.41 -1.06 -8.52
N GLN A 16 -9.45 -0.26 -8.78
CA GLN A 16 -9.60 0.40 -10.08
C GLN A 16 -8.47 1.40 -10.30
N GLU A 17 -8.07 2.12 -9.27
CA GLU A 17 -6.94 3.05 -9.39
C GLU A 17 -5.63 2.31 -9.65
N MET A 18 -5.46 1.12 -9.08
CA MET A 18 -4.29 0.30 -9.38
C MET A 18 -4.31 -0.17 -10.84
N VAL A 19 -5.45 -0.59 -11.34
CA VAL A 19 -5.61 -0.95 -12.77
C VAL A 19 -5.20 0.23 -13.65
N ASN A 20 -5.68 1.43 -13.32
CA ASN A 20 -5.37 2.64 -14.08
C ASN A 20 -3.88 2.96 -14.05
N ALA A 21 -3.24 2.81 -12.89
CA ALA A 21 -1.80 3.07 -12.74
C ALA A 21 -0.98 2.10 -13.60
N VAL A 22 -1.35 0.82 -13.60
CA VAL A 22 -0.66 -0.19 -14.41
C VAL A 22 -0.88 0.06 -15.89
N ASP A 23 -2.11 0.38 -16.31
CA ASP A 23 -2.42 0.68 -17.70
C ASP A 23 -1.61 1.88 -18.21
N GLN A 24 -1.50 2.93 -17.41
CA GLN A 24 -0.70 4.11 -17.77
C GLN A 24 0.79 3.79 -17.82
N THR A 25 1.26 2.91 -16.94
CA THR A 25 2.64 2.43 -16.97
C THR A 25 2.93 1.70 -18.28
N VAL A 26 2.05 0.78 -18.68
CA VAL A 26 2.20 0.03 -19.94
C VAL A 26 2.19 1.00 -21.14
N ARG A 27 1.30 1.98 -21.14
CA ARG A 27 1.25 2.96 -22.24
C ARG A 27 2.55 3.73 -22.37
N GLU A 28 3.11 4.18 -21.27
CA GLU A 28 4.39 4.91 -21.33
C GLU A 28 5.52 4.02 -21.80
N ILE A 29 5.57 2.77 -21.36
CA ILE A 29 6.59 1.80 -21.78
C ILE A 29 6.52 1.58 -23.30
N THR A 30 5.30 1.42 -23.84
CA THR A 30 5.12 1.13 -25.27
C THR A 30 5.37 2.32 -26.18
N THR A 31 5.31 3.54 -25.66
CA THR A 31 5.50 4.76 -26.45
C THR A 31 6.85 5.43 -26.23
N ARG A 32 7.52 5.16 -25.12
CA ARG A 32 8.78 5.80 -24.78
C ARG A 32 9.91 5.20 -25.61
N TYR A 33 10.72 6.05 -26.25
CA TYR A 33 11.74 5.65 -27.19
C TYR A 33 12.72 4.64 -26.60
N ASP A 34 13.14 4.84 -25.35
CA ASP A 34 14.12 3.99 -24.68
C ASP A 34 13.53 2.66 -24.17
N LEU A 35 12.21 2.49 -24.21
CA LEU A 35 11.55 1.30 -23.63
C LEU A 35 10.69 0.52 -24.62
N LYS A 36 10.24 1.14 -25.68
CA LYS A 36 9.24 0.55 -26.59
C LYS A 36 9.68 -0.77 -27.23
N ASP A 37 10.97 -0.99 -27.42
CA ASP A 37 11.49 -2.20 -28.07
C ASP A 37 12.02 -3.24 -27.08
N THR A 38 11.82 -3.05 -25.79
CA THR A 38 12.30 -3.97 -24.75
C THR A 38 11.41 -5.20 -24.58
N LYS A 39 10.26 -5.26 -25.25
CA LYS A 39 9.27 -6.34 -25.13
C LYS A 39 8.85 -6.55 -23.67
N THR A 40 8.73 -5.46 -22.94
CA THR A 40 8.35 -5.49 -21.53
C THR A 40 6.88 -5.85 -21.38
N THR A 41 6.59 -6.70 -20.41
CA THR A 41 5.21 -6.96 -19.97
C THR A 41 5.06 -6.56 -18.50
N VAL A 42 3.93 -5.94 -18.19
CA VAL A 42 3.54 -5.60 -16.82
C VAL A 42 2.13 -6.11 -16.64
N GLU A 43 1.98 -7.14 -15.84
CA GLU A 43 0.69 -7.82 -15.68
C GLU A 43 0.21 -7.67 -14.24
N LEU A 44 -1.01 -7.19 -14.08
CA LEU A 44 -1.65 -7.05 -12.77
C LEU A 44 -2.44 -8.31 -12.44
N GLY A 45 -1.98 -9.06 -11.43
CA GLY A 45 -2.70 -10.18 -10.86
C GLY A 45 -3.51 -9.75 -9.64
N GLU A 46 -4.11 -10.70 -8.96
CA GLU A 46 -4.91 -10.40 -7.76
C GLU A 46 -4.07 -9.82 -6.64
N GLU A 47 -2.87 -10.37 -6.42
CA GLU A 47 -2.04 -10.03 -5.26
C GLU A 47 -0.67 -9.47 -5.65
N ALA A 48 -0.33 -9.45 -6.93
CA ALA A 48 0.99 -9.03 -7.36
C ALA A 48 0.97 -8.50 -8.79
N ILE A 49 1.93 -7.64 -9.07
CA ILE A 49 2.25 -7.20 -10.43
C ILE A 49 3.47 -7.99 -10.87
N THR A 50 3.40 -8.63 -12.04
CA THR A 50 4.53 -9.35 -12.61
C THR A 50 5.13 -8.53 -13.74
N VAL A 51 6.42 -8.23 -13.63
CA VAL A 51 7.16 -7.48 -14.64
C VAL A 51 8.18 -8.40 -15.29
N ASN A 52 8.20 -8.42 -16.64
CA ASN A 52 9.21 -9.12 -17.42
C ASN A 52 9.83 -8.12 -18.40
N THR A 53 11.14 -7.97 -18.37
CA THR A 53 11.82 -6.99 -19.19
C THR A 53 13.22 -7.49 -19.59
N ASP A 54 13.95 -6.71 -20.39
CA ASP A 54 15.22 -7.14 -20.98
C ASP A 54 16.42 -7.04 -20.04
N SER A 55 16.35 -6.20 -18.99
CA SER A 55 17.50 -6.00 -18.09
C SER A 55 17.07 -5.37 -16.78
N GLU A 56 17.95 -5.44 -15.77
CA GLU A 56 17.73 -4.77 -14.50
C GLU A 56 17.72 -3.25 -14.66
N PHE A 57 18.51 -2.73 -15.58
CA PHE A 57 18.52 -1.30 -15.89
C PHE A 57 17.14 -0.84 -16.36
N THR A 58 16.53 -1.57 -17.28
CA THR A 58 15.17 -1.28 -17.76
C THR A 58 14.14 -1.45 -16.65
N LEU A 59 14.34 -2.47 -15.81
CA LEU A 59 13.44 -2.70 -14.67
C LEU A 59 13.39 -1.50 -13.74
N ASP A 60 14.53 -0.86 -13.45
CA ASP A 60 14.56 0.35 -12.62
C ASP A 60 13.76 1.49 -13.25
N ALA A 61 13.85 1.66 -14.58
CA ALA A 61 13.04 2.66 -15.27
C ALA A 61 11.55 2.36 -15.15
N ILE A 62 11.18 1.08 -15.25
CA ILE A 62 9.78 0.65 -15.09
C ILE A 62 9.28 0.93 -13.68
N HIS A 63 10.10 0.66 -12.66
CA HIS A 63 9.74 0.99 -11.27
C HIS A 63 9.45 2.48 -11.11
N THR A 64 10.28 3.33 -11.70
CA THR A 64 10.09 4.78 -11.63
C THR A 64 8.77 5.19 -12.26
N ILE A 65 8.45 4.64 -13.43
CA ILE A 65 7.19 4.93 -14.12
C ILE A 65 6.00 4.48 -13.25
N LEU A 66 6.04 3.25 -12.77
CA LEU A 66 4.96 2.70 -11.94
C LEU A 66 4.73 3.54 -10.69
N ARG A 67 5.81 3.90 -9.99
CA ARG A 67 5.72 4.73 -8.79
C ARG A 67 5.10 6.10 -9.09
N THR A 68 5.50 6.71 -10.20
CA THR A 68 4.97 8.00 -10.61
C THR A 68 3.48 7.92 -10.93
N LYS A 69 3.06 6.89 -11.68
CA LYS A 69 1.65 6.71 -12.02
C LYS A 69 0.81 6.41 -10.79
N ALA A 70 1.33 5.57 -9.90
CA ALA A 70 0.64 5.24 -8.65
C ALA A 70 0.48 6.47 -7.76
N ALA A 71 1.53 7.29 -7.61
CA ALA A 71 1.47 8.50 -6.80
C ALA A 71 0.42 9.47 -7.32
N LYS A 72 0.29 9.62 -8.63
CA LYS A 72 -0.72 10.50 -9.24
C LYS A 72 -2.15 10.02 -8.97
N ARG A 73 -2.31 8.75 -8.64
CA ARG A 73 -3.61 8.14 -8.33
C ARG A 73 -3.82 7.97 -6.83
N ASN A 74 -3.01 8.65 -6.02
CA ASN A 74 -3.09 8.61 -4.56
C ASN A 74 -2.87 7.21 -3.97
N LEU A 75 -2.11 6.36 -4.67
CA LEU A 75 -1.71 5.06 -4.18
C LEU A 75 -0.38 5.20 -3.43
N SER A 76 -0.34 4.72 -2.20
CA SER A 76 0.87 4.79 -1.38
C SER A 76 1.96 3.87 -1.93
N GLN A 77 3.21 4.33 -1.87
CA GLN A 77 4.37 3.50 -2.23
C GLN A 77 4.50 2.29 -1.31
N LYS A 78 3.95 2.36 -0.11
CA LYS A 78 3.98 1.26 0.86
C LYS A 78 3.13 0.05 0.41
N ILE A 79 2.28 0.20 -0.59
CA ILE A 79 1.52 -0.90 -1.17
C ILE A 79 2.45 -1.89 -1.86
N PHE A 80 3.54 -1.41 -2.46
CA PHE A 80 4.42 -2.22 -3.29
C PHE A 80 5.53 -2.87 -2.47
N GLU A 81 5.60 -4.20 -2.52
CA GLU A 81 6.69 -4.95 -1.95
C GLU A 81 7.45 -5.61 -3.11
N TYR A 82 8.64 -5.09 -3.39
CA TYR A 82 9.44 -5.55 -4.53
C TYR A 82 10.09 -6.88 -4.17
N GLY A 83 9.77 -7.91 -4.94
CA GLY A 83 10.33 -9.22 -4.75
C GLY A 83 11.73 -9.36 -5.35
N LYS A 84 12.24 -10.58 -5.31
CA LYS A 84 13.56 -10.88 -5.86
C LYS A 84 13.52 -10.78 -7.39
N ILE A 85 14.59 -10.21 -7.95
CA ILE A 85 14.76 -10.18 -9.41
C ILE A 85 15.28 -11.55 -9.85
N GLU A 86 14.55 -12.21 -10.73
CA GLU A 86 14.86 -13.54 -11.22
C GLU A 86 15.27 -13.50 -12.68
N SER A 87 16.17 -14.42 -13.06
CA SER A 87 16.51 -14.59 -14.46
C SER A 87 15.34 -15.23 -15.22
N ALA A 88 15.13 -14.77 -16.44
CA ALA A 88 14.11 -15.30 -17.33
C ALA A 88 14.73 -15.72 -18.66
N SER A 89 13.99 -16.46 -19.47
CA SER A 89 14.47 -16.95 -20.76
C SER A 89 14.96 -15.81 -21.65
N GLY A 90 16.05 -16.03 -22.38
CA GLY A 90 16.59 -15.06 -23.34
C GLY A 90 17.36 -13.92 -22.69
N ASN A 91 18.03 -14.18 -21.59
CA ASN A 91 18.77 -13.16 -20.81
C ASN A 91 17.90 -12.02 -20.32
N ARG A 92 16.64 -12.31 -20.06
CA ARG A 92 15.69 -11.35 -19.54
C ARG A 92 15.61 -11.46 -18.02
N VAL A 93 14.90 -10.55 -17.40
CA VAL A 93 14.64 -10.56 -15.96
C VAL A 93 13.14 -10.50 -15.69
N ARG A 94 12.74 -11.07 -14.55
CA ARG A 94 11.38 -11.12 -14.10
C ARG A 94 11.33 -10.76 -12.63
N GLN A 95 10.31 -10.00 -12.24
CA GLN A 95 10.11 -9.65 -10.84
C GLN A 95 8.62 -9.64 -10.51
N GLU A 96 8.28 -10.16 -9.35
CA GLU A 96 6.95 -9.97 -8.79
C GLU A 96 7.00 -8.82 -7.79
N ILE A 97 6.03 -7.92 -7.91
CA ILE A 97 5.82 -6.83 -6.97
C ILE A 97 4.53 -7.15 -6.23
N LYS A 98 4.66 -7.57 -4.98
CA LYS A 98 3.50 -7.93 -4.17
C LYS A 98 2.72 -6.68 -3.78
N LEU A 99 1.40 -6.76 -3.84
CA LEU A 99 0.51 -5.67 -3.43
C LEU A 99 0.05 -5.95 -2.01
N LYS A 100 0.50 -5.13 -1.06
CA LYS A 100 0.19 -5.32 0.35
C LYS A 100 -1.18 -4.77 0.67
N LYS A 101 -1.99 -5.58 1.36
CA LYS A 101 -3.34 -5.25 1.77
C LYS A 101 -3.59 -5.84 3.15
N GLY A 102 -4.27 -5.10 3.99
CA GLY A 102 -4.53 -5.51 5.36
C GLY A 102 -3.38 -5.17 6.30
N ILE A 103 -3.67 -5.19 7.59
CA ILE A 103 -2.69 -4.93 8.64
C ILE A 103 -2.33 -6.25 9.29
N SER A 104 -1.03 -6.61 9.31
CA SER A 104 -0.58 -7.84 9.93
C SER A 104 -0.81 -7.81 11.44
N GLN A 105 -0.77 -8.99 12.09
CA GLN A 105 -0.92 -9.08 13.53
C GLN A 105 0.15 -8.29 14.26
N ASP A 106 1.40 -8.32 13.79
CA ASP A 106 2.50 -7.60 14.42
C ASP A 106 2.26 -6.09 14.40
N ILE A 107 1.84 -5.56 13.26
CA ILE A 107 1.57 -4.13 13.13
C ILE A 107 0.32 -3.75 13.93
N SER A 108 -0.71 -4.59 13.92
CA SER A 108 -1.91 -4.37 14.73
C SER A 108 -1.57 -4.27 16.21
N LYS A 109 -0.66 -5.13 16.69
CA LYS A 109 -0.20 -5.08 18.09
C LYS A 109 0.58 -3.81 18.38
N GLN A 110 1.40 -3.35 17.45
CA GLN A 110 2.12 -2.08 17.60
C GLN A 110 1.15 -0.90 17.71
N ILE A 111 0.13 -0.88 16.85
CA ILE A 111 -0.88 0.17 16.87
C ILE A 111 -1.66 0.17 18.17
N THR A 112 -2.14 -1.00 18.59
CA THR A 112 -2.92 -1.10 19.84
C THR A 112 -2.08 -0.73 21.05
N LYS A 113 -0.81 -1.10 21.06
CA LYS A 113 0.10 -0.75 22.15
C LYS A 113 0.32 0.76 22.24
N LEU A 114 0.57 1.40 21.09
CA LEU A 114 0.75 2.86 21.04
C LEU A 114 -0.48 3.58 21.59
N ILE A 115 -1.67 3.16 21.16
CA ILE A 115 -2.92 3.77 21.62
C ILE A 115 -3.09 3.56 23.11
N ARG A 116 -2.87 2.36 23.62
CA ARG A 116 -3.00 2.06 25.03
C ARG A 116 -2.02 2.87 25.87
N ASP A 117 -0.80 3.04 25.41
CA ASP A 117 0.23 3.75 26.18
C ASP A 117 0.05 5.26 26.18
N GLU A 118 -0.41 5.83 25.06
CA GLU A 118 -0.51 7.29 24.90
C GLU A 118 -1.94 7.84 25.08
N PHE A 119 -2.96 7.01 24.91
CA PHE A 119 -4.36 7.43 24.98
C PHE A 119 -5.14 6.48 25.89
N LYS A 120 -4.89 6.61 27.18
CA LYS A 120 -5.37 5.64 28.17
C LYS A 120 -6.89 5.55 28.28
N LYS A 121 -7.61 6.57 27.85
CA LYS A 121 -9.08 6.59 27.88
C LYS A 121 -9.70 5.98 26.62
N ALA A 122 -8.91 5.78 25.57
CA ALA A 122 -9.37 5.16 24.36
C ALA A 122 -9.19 3.65 24.44
N GLN A 123 -9.96 2.92 23.62
CA GLN A 123 -9.85 1.48 23.48
C GLN A 123 -9.51 1.12 22.05
N ALA A 124 -8.65 0.13 21.89
CA ALA A 124 -8.28 -0.38 20.58
C ALA A 124 -8.41 -1.90 20.60
N SER A 125 -9.04 -2.44 19.56
CA SER A 125 -9.19 -3.90 19.42
C SER A 125 -8.86 -4.34 18.00
N ILE A 126 -8.23 -5.50 17.89
CA ILE A 126 -7.88 -6.08 16.60
C ILE A 126 -9.13 -6.77 16.03
N GLN A 127 -9.52 -6.36 14.81
CA GLN A 127 -10.68 -6.89 14.11
C GLN A 127 -10.21 -7.47 12.77
N GLY A 128 -9.77 -8.74 12.78
CA GLY A 128 -9.20 -9.35 11.58
C GLY A 128 -7.93 -8.65 11.15
N ASP A 129 -7.94 -8.03 9.99
CA ASP A 129 -6.81 -7.27 9.45
C ASP A 129 -6.95 -5.75 9.64
N ALA A 130 -7.82 -5.34 10.55
CA ALA A 130 -8.06 -3.94 10.89
C ALA A 130 -7.95 -3.74 12.41
N VAL A 131 -7.87 -2.48 12.83
CA VAL A 131 -7.90 -2.12 14.25
C VAL A 131 -9.04 -1.15 14.47
N ARG A 132 -9.95 -1.50 15.37
CA ARG A 132 -11.05 -0.60 15.75
C ARG A 132 -10.65 0.20 16.97
N VAL A 133 -10.80 1.51 16.87
CA VAL A 133 -10.47 2.45 17.94
C VAL A 133 -11.74 3.16 18.37
N SER A 134 -11.99 3.20 19.68
CA SER A 134 -13.15 3.87 20.23
C SER A 134 -12.77 4.80 21.37
N SER A 135 -13.56 5.85 21.54
CA SER A 135 -13.39 6.83 22.60
C SER A 135 -14.73 7.53 22.85
N LYS A 136 -14.89 8.08 24.04
CA LYS A 136 -16.03 8.93 24.36
C LYS A 136 -15.89 10.33 23.76
N SER A 137 -14.70 10.68 23.27
CA SER A 137 -14.39 12.00 22.73
C SER A 137 -14.00 11.90 21.25
N LYS A 138 -14.72 12.63 20.38
CA LYS A 138 -14.34 12.75 18.97
C LYS A 138 -12.98 13.42 18.81
N ASP A 139 -12.67 14.39 19.67
CA ASP A 139 -11.40 15.10 19.61
C ASP A 139 -10.23 14.15 19.89
N GLU A 140 -10.41 13.24 20.86
CA GLU A 140 -9.38 12.23 21.13
C GLU A 140 -9.17 11.32 19.92
N LEU A 141 -10.25 10.93 19.22
CA LEU A 141 -10.11 10.11 18.01
C LEU A 141 -9.31 10.83 16.95
N GLN A 142 -9.52 12.14 16.77
CA GLN A 142 -8.72 12.92 15.81
C GLN A 142 -7.25 13.00 16.22
N GLU A 143 -6.98 13.13 17.50
CA GLU A 143 -5.61 13.12 18.03
C GLU A 143 -4.94 11.78 17.75
N ILE A 144 -5.65 10.66 17.92
CA ILE A 144 -5.12 9.33 17.63
C ILE A 144 -4.80 9.18 16.15
N ILE A 145 -5.69 9.65 15.27
CA ILE A 145 -5.44 9.62 13.83
C ILE A 145 -4.16 10.38 13.48
N GLN A 146 -4.01 11.60 14.00
CA GLN A 146 -2.82 12.39 13.74
C GLN A 146 -1.55 11.71 14.27
N ARG A 147 -1.65 11.09 15.45
CA ARG A 147 -0.51 10.39 16.04
C ARG A 147 -0.11 9.18 15.20
N LEU A 148 -1.07 8.39 14.72
CA LEU A 148 -0.79 7.24 13.87
C LEU A 148 -0.18 7.66 12.54
N LYS A 149 -0.58 8.79 11.99
CA LYS A 149 0.02 9.33 10.76
C LYS A 149 1.48 9.73 10.93
N GLN A 150 1.91 10.05 12.15
CA GLN A 150 3.30 10.42 12.44
C GLN A 150 4.21 9.20 12.53
N GLU A 151 3.66 8.02 12.80
CA GLU A 151 4.45 6.79 12.85
C GLU A 151 4.72 6.26 11.45
N ASP A 152 5.91 5.70 11.27
CA ASP A 152 6.29 5.11 9.98
C ASP A 152 6.08 3.60 10.00
N TYR A 153 4.82 3.19 9.87
CA TYR A 153 4.51 1.77 9.72
C TYR A 153 4.85 1.30 8.30
N PRO A 154 5.18 0.03 8.12
CA PRO A 154 5.56 -0.50 6.80
C PRO A 154 4.37 -0.70 5.86
N VAL A 155 3.16 -0.32 6.25
CA VAL A 155 1.96 -0.35 5.43
C VAL A 155 1.29 1.02 5.47
N ALA A 156 0.56 1.34 4.40
CA ALA A 156 -0.24 2.56 4.36
C ALA A 156 -1.47 2.39 5.25
N LEU A 157 -1.79 3.39 6.05
CA LEU A 157 -2.96 3.35 6.90
C LEU A 157 -4.04 4.28 6.34
N GLN A 158 -5.27 3.79 6.34
CA GLN A 158 -6.46 4.60 6.11
C GLN A 158 -7.36 4.50 7.34
N PHE A 159 -8.19 5.52 7.51
CA PHE A 159 -9.09 5.63 8.66
C PHE A 159 -10.50 5.79 8.13
N ASN A 160 -11.37 4.84 8.43
CA ASN A 160 -12.72 4.84 7.88
C ASN A 160 -13.72 4.29 8.88
N ASN A 161 -14.96 4.08 8.40
CA ASN A 161 -16.03 3.51 9.21
C ASN A 161 -16.29 4.30 10.49
N PHE A 162 -16.29 5.62 10.38
CA PHE A 162 -16.57 6.51 11.51
C PHE A 162 -18.01 6.34 11.98
N ARG A 163 -18.18 6.23 13.32
CA ARG A 163 -19.48 6.08 13.96
C ARG A 163 -19.66 7.01 15.14
#